data_6cf6ec02e9a3fae46cbd906b6e4e464d
#
_entry.id   6cf6ec02e9a3fae46cbd906b6e4e464d
#
_cell.length_a   1.000
_cell.length_b   1.000
_cell.length_c   1.000
_cell.angle_alpha   90.00
_cell.angle_beta   90.00
_cell.angle_gamma   90.00
#
_symmetry.space_group_name_H-M   'P 1'
#
loop_
_entity.id
_entity.type
_entity.pdbx_description
1 polymer ?
#
loop_
_entity_poly.entity_id
_entity_poly.type
_entity_poly.pdbx_seq_one_letter_code
_entity_poly.pdbx_strand_id
1 'polypeptide(L)'
;SASAHLQYAARFPGDQYESALLRKLEADQALDIARGFTGAGPHREDFAISFAGRDAALTASRGETRTLVLALKILELELLEEATGQPPLLLLDDVFSELDGARRHALTAYLAQHQAFITTTDADLVQKAFAAAARVLALSKS
;
A
#
# COMPACT_ATOMS: atom_id res chain seq x y z
N SER A 1 11.70 -16.67 11.86
CA SER A 1 10.92 -15.51 11.39
C SER A 1 10.18 -15.91 10.11
N ALA A 2 8.91 -15.57 10.00
CA ALA A 2 8.16 -15.81 8.76
C ALA A 2 8.65 -14.82 7.70
N SER A 3 8.92 -15.31 6.49
CA SER A 3 9.30 -14.49 5.34
C SER A 3 8.08 -14.23 4.47
N ALA A 4 7.98 -12.99 3.94
CA ALA A 4 7.04 -12.64 2.90
C ALA A 4 7.79 -12.49 1.58
N HIS A 5 7.20 -12.98 0.50
CA HIS A 5 7.74 -12.82 -0.85
C HIS A 5 6.65 -12.21 -1.74
N LEU A 6 7.05 -11.23 -2.52
CA LEU A 6 6.21 -10.56 -3.49
C LEU A 6 6.61 -11.04 -4.89
N GLN A 7 5.64 -11.45 -5.69
CA GLN A 7 5.84 -11.84 -7.09
C GLN A 7 4.87 -11.06 -7.97
N TYR A 8 5.41 -10.32 -8.92
CA TYR A 8 4.60 -9.63 -9.91
C TYR A 8 4.00 -10.62 -10.91
N ALA A 9 2.70 -10.57 -11.07
CA ALA A 9 1.93 -11.42 -11.98
C ALA A 9 1.74 -10.71 -13.33
N ALA A 10 2.85 -10.55 -14.07
CA ALA A 10 2.82 -9.95 -15.39
C ALA A 10 2.02 -10.82 -16.37
N ARG A 11 1.21 -10.19 -17.19
CA ARG A 11 0.44 -10.85 -18.25
C ARG A 11 1.30 -11.34 -19.40
N PHE A 12 2.42 -10.67 -19.64
CA PHE A 12 3.36 -10.97 -20.71
C PHE A 12 4.76 -11.27 -20.16
N PRO A 13 5.58 -12.08 -20.85
CA PRO A 13 6.97 -12.33 -20.45
C PRO A 13 7.77 -11.03 -20.38
N GLY A 14 8.64 -10.89 -19.36
CA GLY A 14 9.35 -9.63 -19.08
C GLY A 14 10.25 -9.16 -20.22
N ASP A 15 10.92 -10.07 -20.91
CA ASP A 15 11.79 -9.81 -22.06
C ASP A 15 11.05 -9.33 -23.32
N GLN A 16 9.74 -9.59 -23.40
CA GLN A 16 8.89 -9.20 -24.52
C GLN A 16 7.71 -8.32 -24.09
N TYR A 17 7.71 -7.84 -22.85
CA TYR A 17 6.57 -7.16 -22.26
C TYR A 17 6.06 -5.99 -23.10
N GLU A 18 6.94 -5.05 -23.46
CA GLU A 18 6.58 -3.84 -24.20
C GLU A 18 5.97 -4.18 -25.57
N SER A 19 6.63 -5.07 -26.33
CA SER A 19 6.19 -5.44 -27.68
C SER A 19 4.89 -6.26 -27.66
N ALA A 20 4.69 -7.08 -26.64
CA ALA A 20 3.46 -7.86 -26.48
C ALA A 20 2.29 -6.98 -26.01
N LEU A 21 2.55 -6.04 -25.11
CA LEU A 21 1.55 -5.06 -24.66
C LEU A 21 1.12 -4.16 -25.81
N LEU A 22 2.08 -3.61 -26.60
CA LEU A 22 1.76 -2.75 -27.74
C LEU A 22 0.88 -3.48 -28.76
N ARG A 23 1.26 -4.70 -29.16
CA ARG A 23 0.43 -5.53 -30.05
C ARG A 23 -0.97 -5.78 -29.51
N LYS A 24 -1.10 -5.99 -28.19
CA LYS A 24 -2.40 -6.20 -27.57
C LYS A 24 -3.25 -4.94 -27.58
N LEU A 25 -2.68 -3.77 -27.30
CA LEU A 25 -3.36 -2.48 -27.34
C LEU A 25 -3.82 -2.15 -28.77
N GLU A 26 -2.97 -2.39 -29.77
CA GLU A 26 -3.32 -2.20 -31.19
C GLU A 26 -4.48 -3.12 -31.62
N ALA A 27 -4.41 -4.40 -31.23
CA ALA A 27 -5.45 -5.37 -31.56
C ALA A 27 -6.80 -5.07 -30.90
N ASP A 28 -6.79 -4.53 -29.69
CA ASP A 28 -8.00 -4.23 -28.92
C ASP A 28 -8.50 -2.79 -29.09
N GLN A 29 -7.84 -1.95 -29.88
CA GLN A 29 -8.10 -0.50 -29.96
C GLN A 29 -9.58 -0.15 -30.14
N ALA A 30 -10.26 -0.79 -31.10
CA ALA A 30 -11.69 -0.53 -31.36
C ALA A 30 -12.57 -0.89 -30.15
N LEU A 31 -12.24 -1.98 -29.48
CA LEU A 31 -12.96 -2.44 -28.29
C LEU A 31 -12.73 -1.52 -27.09
N ASP A 32 -11.49 -1.09 -26.89
CA ASP A 32 -11.09 -0.19 -25.80
C ASP A 32 -11.73 1.19 -25.97
N ILE A 33 -11.79 1.73 -27.20
CA ILE A 33 -12.52 2.96 -27.51
C ILE A 33 -14.00 2.81 -27.19
N ALA A 34 -14.63 1.70 -27.60
CA ALA A 34 -16.05 1.46 -27.33
C ALA A 34 -16.37 1.34 -25.83
N ARG A 35 -15.44 0.83 -25.04
CA ARG A 35 -15.56 0.68 -23.56
C ARG A 35 -15.16 1.93 -22.77
N GLY A 36 -14.37 2.83 -23.34
CA GLY A 36 -13.83 4.00 -22.69
C GLY A 36 -12.62 3.72 -21.77
N PHE A 37 -12.02 2.54 -21.83
CA PHE A 37 -10.82 2.18 -21.06
C PHE A 37 -10.02 1.05 -21.75
N THR A 38 -8.71 0.98 -21.43
CA THR A 38 -7.83 -0.07 -21.95
C THR A 38 -7.99 -1.38 -21.17
N GLY A 39 -8.07 -2.50 -21.89
CA GLY A 39 -8.19 -3.85 -21.33
C GLY A 39 -6.85 -4.51 -20.97
N ALA A 40 -5.72 -3.91 -21.35
CA ALA A 40 -4.36 -4.38 -21.08
C ALA A 40 -3.50 -3.23 -20.55
N GLY A 41 -2.48 -3.59 -19.78
CA GLY A 41 -1.53 -2.64 -19.19
C GLY A 41 -1.23 -2.95 -17.72
N PRO A 42 -0.23 -2.30 -17.10
CA PRO A 42 0.16 -2.54 -15.69
C PRO A 42 -0.99 -2.39 -14.69
N HIS A 43 -1.95 -1.50 -14.97
CA HIS A 43 -3.16 -1.31 -14.15
C HIS A 43 -4.16 -2.48 -14.20
N ARG A 44 -3.92 -3.49 -15.02
CA ARG A 44 -4.70 -4.74 -15.15
C ARG A 44 -3.93 -5.96 -14.68
N GLU A 45 -2.73 -5.75 -14.22
CA GLU A 45 -1.88 -6.79 -13.67
C GLU A 45 -1.93 -6.76 -12.15
N ASP A 46 -1.43 -7.80 -11.54
CA ASP A 46 -1.52 -7.98 -10.10
C ASP A 46 -0.17 -8.47 -9.55
N PHE A 47 -0.08 -8.62 -8.26
CA PHE A 47 1.03 -9.27 -7.60
C PHE A 47 0.50 -10.30 -6.61
N ALA A 48 1.22 -11.40 -6.50
CA ALA A 48 0.95 -12.43 -5.51
C ALA A 48 1.89 -12.28 -4.32
N ILE A 49 1.34 -12.42 -3.12
CA ILE A 49 2.11 -12.44 -1.89
C ILE A 49 2.07 -13.84 -1.32
N SER A 50 3.24 -14.44 -1.12
CA SER A 50 3.37 -15.62 -0.28
C SER A 50 3.92 -15.24 1.09
N PHE A 51 3.32 -15.78 2.14
CA PHE A 51 3.73 -15.60 3.52
C PHE A 51 3.97 -16.95 4.18
N ALA A 52 5.14 -17.15 4.77
CA ALA A 52 5.56 -18.43 5.31
C ALA A 52 5.43 -19.61 4.29
N GLY A 53 5.71 -19.35 3.02
CA GLY A 53 5.63 -20.33 1.93
C GLY A 53 4.20 -20.68 1.45
N ARG A 54 3.19 -19.93 1.87
CA ARG A 54 1.77 -20.13 1.48
C ARG A 54 1.22 -18.88 0.83
N ASP A 55 0.23 -19.03 -0.05
CA ASP A 55 -0.49 -17.91 -0.63
C ASP A 55 -1.19 -17.11 0.48
N ALA A 56 -0.79 -15.84 0.63
CA ALA A 56 -1.33 -14.97 1.67
C ALA A 56 -2.81 -14.64 1.47
N ALA A 57 -3.29 -14.56 0.23
CA ALA A 57 -4.69 -14.28 -0.05
C ALA A 57 -5.63 -15.38 0.45
N LEU A 58 -5.14 -16.62 0.52
CA LEU A 58 -5.92 -17.79 0.92
C LEU A 58 -5.70 -18.18 2.39
N THR A 59 -4.55 -17.89 2.96
CA THR A 59 -4.13 -18.47 4.25
C THR A 59 -3.81 -17.47 5.34
N ALA A 60 -3.60 -16.20 5.01
CA ALA A 60 -3.28 -15.19 6.01
C ALA A 60 -4.47 -14.89 6.93
N SER A 61 -4.20 -14.85 8.23
CA SER A 61 -5.15 -14.33 9.22
C SER A 61 -5.40 -12.83 8.98
N ARG A 62 -6.50 -12.30 9.52
CA ARG A 62 -6.80 -10.86 9.44
C ARG A 62 -5.65 -9.97 9.93
N GLY A 63 -4.96 -10.39 11.01
CA GLY A 63 -3.82 -9.66 11.55
C GLY A 63 -2.60 -9.70 10.62
N GLU A 64 -2.31 -10.84 9.98
CA GLU A 64 -1.24 -10.99 9.00
C GLU A 64 -1.55 -10.18 7.74
N THR A 65 -2.77 -10.24 7.23
CA THR A 65 -3.21 -9.43 6.08
C THR A 65 -2.99 -7.94 6.33
N ARG A 66 -3.41 -7.41 7.50
CA ARG A 66 -3.17 -6.01 7.89
C ARG A 66 -1.69 -5.67 7.93
N THR A 67 -0.84 -6.58 8.44
CA THR A 67 0.61 -6.39 8.47
C THR A 67 1.19 -6.33 7.06
N LEU A 68 0.76 -7.21 6.17
CA LEU A 68 1.20 -7.25 4.78
C LEU A 68 0.78 -5.97 4.04
N VAL A 69 -0.47 -5.53 4.20
CA VAL A 69 -0.96 -4.28 3.59
C VAL A 69 -0.15 -3.07 4.09
N LEU A 70 0.12 -3.00 5.40
CA LEU A 70 0.93 -1.94 5.98
C LEU A 70 2.36 -1.96 5.42
N ALA A 71 2.99 -3.13 5.33
CA ALA A 71 4.32 -3.29 4.75
C ALA A 71 4.36 -2.85 3.28
N LEU A 72 3.35 -3.19 2.48
CA LEU A 72 3.23 -2.73 1.10
C LEU A 72 3.11 -1.21 1.00
N LYS A 73 2.33 -0.59 1.91
CA LYS A 73 2.20 0.87 1.94
C LYS A 73 3.52 1.56 2.31
N ILE A 74 4.31 0.98 3.20
CA ILE A 74 5.65 1.47 3.51
C ILE A 74 6.56 1.37 2.28
N LEU A 75 6.57 0.24 1.59
CA LEU A 75 7.35 0.08 0.34
C LEU A 75 6.90 1.06 -0.75
N GLU A 76 5.60 1.31 -0.88
CA GLU A 76 5.06 2.31 -1.82
C GLU A 76 5.61 3.71 -1.51
N LEU A 77 5.69 4.09 -0.22
CA LEU A 77 6.24 5.38 0.20
C LEU A 77 7.73 5.49 -0.12
N GLU A 78 8.51 4.44 0.15
CA GLU A 78 9.94 4.39 -0.18
C GLU A 78 10.18 4.54 -1.70
N LEU A 79 9.38 3.84 -2.53
CA LEU A 79 9.43 3.95 -3.98
C LEU A 79 9.05 5.36 -4.48
N LEU A 80 8.04 5.99 -3.86
CA LEU A 80 7.63 7.35 -4.20
C LEU A 80 8.73 8.36 -3.84
N GLU A 81 9.36 8.22 -2.68
CA GLU A 81 10.48 9.08 -2.27
C GLU A 81 11.69 8.91 -3.21
N GLU A 82 12.03 7.67 -3.57
CA GLU A 82 13.09 7.39 -4.54
C GLU A 82 12.79 8.01 -5.91
N ALA A 83 11.55 7.88 -6.40
CA ALA A 83 11.15 8.37 -7.70
C ALA A 83 11.05 9.90 -7.79
N THR A 84 10.65 10.56 -6.69
CA THR A 84 10.39 12.01 -6.67
C THR A 84 11.53 12.83 -6.06
N GLY A 85 12.42 12.18 -5.31
CA GLY A 85 13.46 12.84 -4.51
C GLY A 85 12.93 13.65 -3.33
N GLN A 86 11.66 13.46 -2.95
CA GLN A 86 11.01 14.18 -1.86
C GLN A 86 10.22 13.21 -0.97
N PRO A 87 10.26 13.37 0.36
CA PRO A 87 9.47 12.54 1.27
C PRO A 87 7.97 12.75 1.02
N PRO A 88 7.20 11.68 0.85
CA PRO A 88 5.77 11.74 0.60
C PRO A 88 5.00 12.20 1.85
N LEU A 89 3.86 12.85 1.64
CA LEU A 89 2.90 13.17 2.69
C LEU A 89 1.98 11.96 2.94
N LEU A 90 1.88 11.53 4.19
CA LEU A 90 1.07 10.40 4.57
C LEU A 90 -0.32 10.83 5.06
N LEU A 91 -1.35 10.16 4.55
CA LEU A 91 -2.73 10.29 5.01
C LEU A 91 -3.20 8.94 5.57
N LEU A 92 -3.43 8.88 6.87
CA LEU A 92 -3.78 7.65 7.59
C LEU A 92 -5.17 7.81 8.25
N ASP A 93 -6.13 7.06 7.73
CA ASP A 93 -7.51 7.11 8.23
C ASP A 93 -7.76 5.95 9.20
N ASP A 94 -7.92 6.26 10.48
CA ASP A 94 -8.20 5.36 11.62
C ASP A 94 -7.29 4.10 11.71
N VAL A 95 -6.08 4.15 11.16
CA VAL A 95 -5.19 2.98 11.06
C VAL A 95 -4.80 2.44 12.44
N PHE A 96 -4.67 3.31 13.45
CA PHE A 96 -4.22 2.92 14.78
C PHE A 96 -5.23 2.09 15.56
N SER A 97 -6.51 2.24 15.30
CA SER A 97 -7.57 1.44 15.94
C SER A 97 -7.48 -0.04 15.56
N GLU A 98 -6.96 -0.32 14.39
CA GLU A 98 -6.89 -1.66 13.81
C GLU A 98 -5.62 -2.44 14.14
N LEU A 99 -4.61 -1.79 14.75
CA LEU A 99 -3.30 -2.37 15.01
C LEU A 99 -3.15 -2.79 16.47
N ASP A 100 -2.44 -3.90 16.70
CA ASP A 100 -1.94 -4.26 18.04
C ASP A 100 -0.76 -3.39 18.48
N GLY A 101 -0.35 -3.54 19.73
CA GLY A 101 0.70 -2.71 20.32
C GLY A 101 2.03 -2.77 19.59
N ALA A 102 2.46 -3.95 19.12
CA ALA A 102 3.74 -4.12 18.42
C ALA A 102 3.73 -3.45 17.05
N ARG A 103 2.64 -3.61 16.29
CA ARG A 103 2.46 -2.97 14.98
C ARG A 103 2.32 -1.45 15.09
N ARG A 104 1.59 -0.98 16.11
CA ARG A 104 1.50 0.46 16.42
C ARG A 104 2.87 1.06 16.68
N HIS A 105 3.69 0.39 17.49
CA HIS A 105 5.05 0.85 17.79
C HIS A 105 5.92 0.92 16.52
N ALA A 106 5.88 -0.11 15.68
CA ALA A 106 6.62 -0.13 14.42
C ALA A 106 6.18 0.99 13.47
N LEU A 107 4.86 1.19 13.31
CA LEU A 107 4.31 2.27 12.49
C LEU A 107 4.69 3.65 13.04
N THR A 108 4.61 3.85 14.35
CA THR A 108 5.00 5.12 14.99
C THR A 108 6.46 5.47 14.74
N ALA A 109 7.35 4.47 14.87
CA ALA A 109 8.78 4.66 14.62
C ALA A 109 9.05 5.05 13.15
N TYR A 110 8.32 4.47 12.21
CA TYR A 110 8.41 4.82 10.79
C TYR A 110 7.87 6.24 10.52
N LEU A 111 6.70 6.57 11.07
CA LEU A 111 6.05 7.87 10.89
C LEU A 111 6.82 9.04 11.50
N ALA A 112 7.67 8.81 12.49
CA ALA A 112 8.47 9.85 13.13
C ALA A 112 9.41 10.60 12.15
N GLN A 113 9.70 10.02 11.00
CA GLN A 113 10.56 10.60 9.96
C GLN A 113 9.77 11.26 8.82
N HIS A 114 8.42 11.21 8.85
CA HIS A 114 7.57 11.68 7.77
C HIS A 114 6.51 12.66 8.28
N GLN A 115 6.05 13.53 7.40
CA GLN A 115 4.85 14.34 7.67
C GLN A 115 3.60 13.48 7.46
N ALA A 116 2.78 13.34 8.50
CA ALA A 116 1.57 12.54 8.44
C ALA A 116 0.35 13.28 9.00
N PHE A 117 -0.80 13.07 8.36
CA PHE A 117 -2.11 13.40 8.90
C PHE A 117 -2.79 12.10 9.32
N ILE A 118 -3.22 12.03 10.55
CA ILE A 118 -3.81 10.82 11.14
C ILE A 118 -5.19 11.17 11.67
N THR A 119 -6.22 10.51 11.16
CA THR A 119 -7.54 10.56 11.80
C THR A 119 -7.67 9.43 12.81
N THR A 120 -8.37 9.68 13.90
CA THR A 120 -8.64 8.66 14.92
C THR A 120 -9.86 9.03 15.76
N THR A 121 -10.57 8.04 16.24
CA THR A 121 -11.61 8.19 17.26
C THR A 121 -11.04 8.11 18.67
N ASP A 122 -9.78 7.69 18.85
CA ASP A 122 -9.07 7.60 20.12
C ASP A 122 -7.83 8.49 20.12
N ALA A 123 -8.00 9.76 20.50
CA ALA A 123 -6.95 10.77 20.54
C ALA A 123 -5.84 10.41 21.54
N ASP A 124 -6.18 9.78 22.67
CA ASP A 124 -5.22 9.43 23.71
C ASP A 124 -4.19 8.40 23.21
N LEU A 125 -4.63 7.51 22.36
CA LEU A 125 -3.80 6.48 21.76
C LEU A 125 -2.73 7.08 20.86
N VAL A 126 -3.10 8.06 20.03
CA VAL A 126 -2.19 8.77 19.13
C VAL A 126 -1.27 9.71 19.91
N GLN A 127 -1.80 10.45 20.90
CA GLN A 127 -0.99 11.32 21.74
C GLN A 127 0.10 10.56 22.48
N LYS A 128 -0.21 9.39 23.04
CA LYS A 128 0.79 8.53 23.70
C LYS A 128 1.85 8.01 22.75
N ALA A 129 1.48 7.74 21.49
CA ALA A 129 2.40 7.24 20.47
C ALA A 129 3.40 8.32 19.99
N PHE A 130 2.93 9.55 19.81
CA PHE A 130 3.74 10.64 19.23
C PHE A 130 4.19 11.71 20.23
N ALA A 131 3.77 11.62 21.48
CA ALA A 131 4.16 12.52 22.58
C ALA A 131 4.12 14.02 22.17
N ALA A 132 5.29 14.68 22.16
CA ALA A 132 5.42 16.12 21.89
C ALA A 132 5.46 16.48 20.38
N ALA A 133 5.51 15.50 19.48
CA ALA A 133 5.69 15.74 18.03
C ALA A 133 4.37 15.92 17.28
N ALA A 134 3.22 15.55 17.88
CA ALA A 134 1.93 15.64 17.22
C ALA A 134 1.14 16.87 17.63
N ARG A 135 0.53 17.55 16.65
CA ARG A 135 -0.49 18.57 16.87
C ARG A 135 -1.87 17.93 16.76
N VAL A 136 -2.63 17.93 17.85
CA VAL A 136 -4.00 17.40 17.86
C VAL A 136 -5.00 18.49 17.48
N LEU A 137 -5.87 18.17 16.53
CA LEU A 137 -6.97 19.00 16.08
C LEU A 137 -8.29 18.29 16.39
N ALA A 138 -9.04 18.80 17.37
CA ALA A 138 -10.36 18.26 17.69
C ALA A 138 -11.37 18.69 16.62
N LEU A 139 -12.06 17.70 16.00
CA LEU A 139 -13.16 17.94 15.08
C LEU A 139 -14.47 17.85 15.86
N SER A 140 -15.22 18.95 15.95
CA SER A 140 -16.58 18.94 16.48
C SER A 140 -17.55 18.46 15.41
N LYS A 141 -18.52 17.61 15.79
CA LYS A 141 -19.68 17.37 14.92
C LYS A 141 -20.46 18.68 14.79
N SER A 142 -20.57 19.20 13.58
CA SER A 142 -21.54 20.25 13.23
C SER A 142 -22.94 19.71 13.23
#